data_b111e082248868e33e20b31f65eb7991
#
_entry.id   b111e082248868e33e20b31f65eb7991
#
_cell.length_a   1.000
_cell.length_b   1.000
_cell.length_c   1.000
_cell.angle_alpha   90.00
_cell.angle_beta   90.00
_cell.angle_gamma   90.00
#
_symmetry.space_group_name_H-M   'P 1'
#
loop_
_entity.id
_entity.type
_entity.pdbx_description
1 polymer ?
#
loop_
_entity_poly.entity_id
_entity_poly.type
_entity_poly.pdbx_seq_one_letter_code
_entity_poly.pdbx_strand_id
1 'polypeptide(L)'
;LLVTLNKGDYVMAGVNHNSHGAQVIFPDDPQFEGMPKNADDRRFMVMPAYLGGKYQMAGMKWYGSNCENKASGLPRSILMMMLNDKDTGAPLALMSANLVSCYRTGAIPGVGAKYLARKDSETVTIIGPGVMGRTCLLAFLSVCPKITTVKVKGRGQRSLHAFEEFVKKECPQIQQVIVCDSMEEAVKDSDIICVTSTAPVKEISHISQKTGSKKVHSSVCHRLHGLMMIF
;
A
#
# COMPACT_ATOMS: atom_id res chain seq x y z
N LEU A 1 -4.83 3.13 -13.59
CA LEU A 1 -3.39 3.32 -13.96
C LEU A 1 -2.51 2.12 -13.57
N LEU A 2 -3.05 0.91 -13.63
CA LEU A 2 -2.29 -0.32 -13.58
C LEU A 2 -1.69 -0.53 -14.96
N VAL A 3 -0.41 -0.28 -15.09
CA VAL A 3 0.33 -0.66 -16.30
C VAL A 3 0.44 -2.17 -16.27
N THR A 4 -0.39 -2.84 -17.05
CA THR A 4 -0.27 -4.28 -17.28
C THR A 4 0.92 -4.48 -18.21
N LEU A 5 1.89 -5.30 -17.80
CA LEU A 5 2.96 -5.74 -18.68
C LEU A 5 2.33 -6.61 -19.78
N ASN A 6 2.62 -6.27 -21.02
CA ASN A 6 2.20 -7.05 -22.18
C ASN A 6 3.22 -8.16 -22.46
N LYS A 7 2.88 -9.08 -23.37
CA LYS A 7 3.81 -10.10 -23.85
C LYS A 7 5.07 -9.42 -24.42
N GLY A 8 6.22 -9.75 -23.88
CA GLY A 8 7.51 -9.16 -24.23
C GLY A 8 7.99 -8.01 -23.32
N ASP A 9 7.11 -7.47 -22.46
CA ASP A 9 7.52 -6.54 -21.40
C ASP A 9 8.02 -7.34 -20.19
N TYR A 10 9.06 -6.84 -19.52
CA TYR A 10 9.62 -7.48 -18.33
C TYR A 10 10.22 -6.47 -17.37
N VAL A 11 10.33 -6.86 -16.10
CA VAL A 11 10.97 -6.08 -15.04
C VAL A 11 12.19 -6.82 -14.54
N MET A 12 13.32 -6.14 -14.50
CA MET A 12 14.52 -6.59 -13.79
C MET A 12 14.68 -5.69 -12.56
N ALA A 13 14.46 -6.26 -11.38
CA ALA A 13 14.78 -5.58 -10.14
C ALA A 13 16.26 -5.74 -9.83
N GLY A 14 16.83 -4.80 -9.08
CA GLY A 14 18.22 -4.89 -8.62
C GLY A 14 18.40 -6.20 -7.84
N VAL A 15 19.37 -7.00 -8.26
CA VAL A 15 19.65 -8.31 -7.68
C VAL A 15 20.52 -8.12 -6.44
N ASN A 16 19.94 -8.40 -5.28
CA ASN A 16 20.71 -8.65 -4.07
C ASN A 16 20.30 -10.03 -3.55
N HIS A 17 21.25 -10.87 -3.19
CA HIS A 17 21.02 -12.27 -2.81
C HIS A 17 20.01 -12.46 -1.66
N ASN A 18 19.69 -11.40 -0.91
CA ASN A 18 18.85 -11.47 0.30
C ASN A 18 17.59 -10.59 0.25
N SER A 19 17.29 -9.88 -0.82
CA SER A 19 16.12 -9.02 -0.86
C SER A 19 15.54 -8.89 -2.26
N HIS A 20 14.26 -8.66 -2.32
CA HIS A 20 13.46 -8.46 -3.54
C HIS A 20 13.82 -7.16 -4.30
N GLY A 21 15.10 -6.92 -4.56
CA GLY A 21 15.59 -5.75 -5.27
C GLY A 21 15.70 -4.46 -4.45
N ALA A 22 15.26 -4.46 -3.18
CA ALA A 22 15.42 -3.33 -2.28
C ALA A 22 16.70 -3.49 -1.43
N GLN A 23 17.50 -2.42 -1.37
CA GLN A 23 18.68 -2.38 -0.49
C GLN A 23 18.40 -1.40 0.65
N VAL A 24 18.64 -1.86 1.89
CA VAL A 24 18.52 -1.06 3.11
C VAL A 24 19.89 -0.47 3.43
N ILE A 25 19.92 0.83 3.77
CA ILE A 25 21.18 1.54 4.02
C ILE A 25 21.63 1.36 5.47
N PHE A 26 20.68 1.46 6.42
CA PHE A 26 21.03 1.32 7.82
C PHE A 26 21.07 -0.15 8.23
N PRO A 27 22.06 -0.57 9.02
CA PRO A 27 22.15 -1.94 9.52
C PRO A 27 21.06 -2.23 10.55
N ASP A 28 20.70 -3.50 10.67
CA ASP A 28 19.80 -3.97 11.73
C ASP A 28 20.52 -3.96 13.10
N ASP A 29 21.85 -4.15 13.08
CA ASP A 29 22.71 -4.15 14.27
C ASP A 29 23.85 -3.13 14.10
N PRO A 30 23.73 -1.94 14.71
CA PRO A 30 24.76 -0.90 14.65
C PRO A 30 26.06 -1.34 15.33
N GLN A 31 27.19 -1.13 14.64
CA GLN A 31 28.52 -1.55 15.10
C GLN A 31 29.22 -0.53 16.00
N PHE A 32 28.71 0.73 16.07
CA PHE A 32 29.29 1.78 16.89
C PHE A 32 28.24 2.81 17.30
N GLU A 33 28.54 3.57 18.35
CA GLU A 33 27.68 4.63 18.88
C GLU A 33 27.38 5.70 17.82
N GLY A 34 26.12 6.12 17.74
CA GLY A 34 25.65 7.11 16.76
C GLY A 34 25.37 6.57 15.37
N MET A 35 25.68 5.30 15.08
CA MET A 35 25.30 4.67 13.82
C MET A 35 23.76 4.55 13.73
N PRO A 36 23.14 5.00 12.66
CA PRO A 36 21.70 4.82 12.46
C PRO A 36 21.32 3.34 12.37
N LYS A 37 20.20 3.00 12.99
CA LYS A 37 19.66 1.63 12.96
C LYS A 37 18.45 1.55 12.02
N ASN A 38 18.37 0.45 11.25
CA ASN A 38 17.16 0.07 10.56
C ASN A 38 16.09 -0.37 11.58
N ALA A 39 14.86 0.04 11.40
CA ALA A 39 13.74 -0.32 12.26
C ALA A 39 12.43 -0.33 11.46
N ASP A 40 11.40 -0.96 11.99
CA ASP A 40 10.08 -1.04 11.34
C ASP A 40 9.45 0.33 11.10
N ASP A 41 9.76 1.31 11.94
CA ASP A 41 9.26 2.66 11.90
C ASP A 41 10.22 3.67 11.25
N ARG A 42 11.48 3.27 10.99
CA ARG A 42 12.52 4.07 10.38
C ARG A 42 13.29 3.26 9.35
N ARG A 43 13.22 3.65 8.08
CA ARG A 43 13.87 2.94 6.97
C ARG A 43 14.46 3.90 5.95
N PHE A 44 15.66 3.56 5.49
CA PHE A 44 16.23 4.15 4.29
C PHE A 44 16.58 3.02 3.32
N MET A 45 16.07 3.09 2.10
CA MET A 45 16.31 2.05 1.11
C MET A 45 16.31 2.60 -0.31
N VAL A 46 17.04 1.91 -1.17
CA VAL A 46 17.01 2.11 -2.61
C VAL A 46 16.39 0.90 -3.30
N MET A 47 15.60 1.15 -4.31
CA MET A 47 14.92 0.12 -5.10
C MET A 47 15.24 0.36 -6.58
N PRO A 48 16.38 -0.13 -7.09
CA PRO A 48 16.72 -0.06 -8.50
C PRO A 48 15.88 -1.06 -9.30
N ALA A 49 15.53 -0.69 -10.53
CA ALA A 49 14.83 -1.56 -11.45
C ALA A 49 15.09 -1.16 -12.90
N TYR A 50 14.98 -2.12 -13.80
CA TYR A 50 14.88 -1.90 -15.23
C TYR A 50 13.53 -2.45 -15.71
N LEU A 51 12.83 -1.66 -16.50
CA LEU A 51 11.57 -2.04 -17.13
C LEU A 51 11.83 -2.19 -18.64
N GLY A 52 11.84 -3.42 -19.10
CA GLY A 52 12.14 -3.80 -20.47
C GLY A 52 10.92 -3.81 -21.39
N GLY A 53 11.06 -4.50 -22.53
CA GLY A 53 10.03 -4.55 -23.56
C GLY A 53 9.86 -3.17 -24.20
N LYS A 54 8.65 -2.67 -24.30
CA LYS A 54 8.36 -1.36 -24.91
C LYS A 54 8.82 -0.16 -24.08
N TYR A 55 9.11 -0.35 -22.78
CA TYR A 55 9.44 0.76 -21.88
C TYR A 55 10.91 1.18 -21.97
N GLN A 56 11.83 0.21 -22.00
CA GLN A 56 13.28 0.44 -22.15
C GLN A 56 13.82 1.48 -21.15
N MET A 57 13.41 1.39 -19.86
CA MET A 57 13.70 2.41 -18.86
C MET A 57 14.38 1.81 -17.63
N ALA A 58 15.54 2.34 -17.29
CA ALA A 58 16.24 2.09 -16.03
C ALA A 58 15.90 3.16 -15.00
N GLY A 59 16.04 2.84 -13.72
CA GLY A 59 15.85 3.84 -12.67
C GLY A 59 15.88 3.26 -11.28
N MET A 60 15.67 4.14 -10.32
CA MET A 60 15.56 3.75 -8.91
C MET A 60 14.55 4.60 -8.17
N LYS A 61 13.96 4.03 -7.12
CA LYS A 61 13.24 4.75 -6.09
C LYS A 61 14.10 4.84 -4.84
N TRP A 62 14.38 6.06 -4.39
CA TRP A 62 14.97 6.37 -3.12
C TRP A 62 13.86 6.57 -2.09
N TYR A 63 13.90 5.84 -0.98
CA TYR A 63 12.85 5.83 0.01
C TYR A 63 13.41 6.13 1.40
N GLY A 64 13.01 7.25 2.00
CA GLY A 64 13.20 7.58 3.40
C GLY A 64 11.87 7.52 4.15
N SER A 65 11.84 6.85 5.30
CA SER A 65 10.66 6.80 6.17
C SER A 65 11.07 6.86 7.63
N ASN A 66 10.44 7.77 8.38
CA ASN A 66 10.57 7.88 9.82
C ASN A 66 9.24 8.33 10.41
N CYS A 67 8.74 7.64 11.43
CA CYS A 67 7.49 8.00 12.10
C CYS A 67 7.58 9.35 12.82
N GLU A 68 8.76 9.75 13.28
CA GLU A 68 9.03 11.03 13.96
C GLU A 68 8.93 12.25 13.05
N ASN A 69 9.00 12.07 11.72
CA ASN A 69 8.85 13.16 10.75
C ASN A 69 7.57 13.98 10.97
N LYS A 70 6.51 13.31 11.44
CA LYS A 70 5.22 13.98 11.70
C LYS A 70 5.30 15.04 12.80
N ALA A 71 6.14 14.83 13.81
CA ALA A 71 6.36 15.80 14.89
C ALA A 71 7.03 17.07 14.36
N SER A 72 7.81 16.93 13.28
CA SER A 72 8.50 18.06 12.61
C SER A 72 7.71 18.61 11.41
N GLY A 73 6.43 18.25 11.24
CA GLY A 73 5.60 18.69 10.12
C GLY A 73 5.94 18.07 8.77
N LEU A 74 6.83 17.07 8.71
CA LEU A 74 7.21 16.39 7.51
C LEU A 74 6.34 15.16 7.25
N PRO A 75 6.17 14.72 5.99
CA PRO A 75 5.55 13.44 5.70
C PRO A 75 6.33 12.29 6.33
N ARG A 76 5.62 11.25 6.82
CA ARG A 76 6.28 10.04 7.34
C ARG A 76 7.27 9.45 6.33
N SER A 77 6.93 9.47 5.06
CA SER A 77 7.76 8.96 3.99
C SER A 77 8.04 10.05 2.97
N ILE A 78 9.31 10.20 2.62
CA ILE A 78 9.79 11.12 1.60
C ILE A 78 10.51 10.29 0.55
N LEU A 79 10.03 10.37 -0.67
CA LEU A 79 10.48 9.51 -1.76
C LEU A 79 10.90 10.35 -2.97
N MET A 80 12.00 9.92 -3.55
CA MET A 80 12.49 10.42 -4.84
C MET A 80 12.56 9.27 -5.83
N MET A 81 12.44 9.58 -7.10
CA MET A 81 12.65 8.65 -8.23
C MET A 81 13.60 9.29 -9.21
N MET A 82 14.57 8.50 -9.64
CA MET A 82 15.46 8.85 -10.73
C MET A 82 15.24 7.86 -11.88
N LEU A 83 15.16 8.40 -13.10
CA LEU A 83 15.14 7.64 -14.33
C LEU A 83 16.45 7.85 -15.09
N ASN A 84 16.94 6.80 -15.69
CA ASN A 84 18.20 6.79 -16.42
C ASN A 84 18.01 6.18 -17.81
N ASP A 85 18.76 6.71 -18.74
CA ASP A 85 18.99 6.04 -20.02
C ASP A 85 19.66 4.69 -19.79
N LYS A 86 19.14 3.64 -20.40
CA LYS A 86 19.60 2.27 -20.14
C LYS A 86 20.97 1.94 -20.71
N ASP A 87 21.40 2.65 -21.76
CA ASP A 87 22.63 2.35 -22.48
C ASP A 87 23.79 3.19 -21.96
N THR A 88 23.54 4.45 -21.67
CA THR A 88 24.58 5.41 -21.25
C THR A 88 24.63 5.60 -19.73
N GLY A 89 23.56 5.25 -19.00
CA GLY A 89 23.42 5.56 -17.59
C GLY A 89 23.11 7.02 -17.30
N ALA A 90 22.99 7.86 -18.31
CA ALA A 90 22.71 9.28 -18.14
C ALA A 90 21.40 9.52 -17.39
N PRO A 91 21.36 10.44 -16.41
CA PRO A 91 20.11 10.77 -15.73
C PRO A 91 19.17 11.52 -16.67
N LEU A 92 17.94 11.00 -16.81
CA LEU A 92 16.89 11.58 -17.66
C LEU A 92 15.91 12.42 -16.84
N ALA A 93 15.62 12.00 -15.60
CA ALA A 93 14.71 12.71 -14.73
C ALA A 93 15.00 12.43 -13.26
N LEU A 94 14.78 13.45 -12.42
CA LEU A 94 14.71 13.34 -10.97
C LEU A 94 13.40 13.97 -10.50
N MET A 95 12.57 13.21 -9.75
CA MET A 95 11.25 13.66 -9.39
C MET A 95 10.82 13.19 -7.99
N SER A 96 9.88 13.89 -7.35
CA SER A 96 9.20 13.39 -6.16
C SER A 96 8.39 12.14 -6.50
N ALA A 97 8.52 11.11 -5.70
CA ALA A 97 7.86 9.83 -5.91
C ALA A 97 6.77 9.51 -4.87
N ASN A 98 6.42 10.43 -3.99
CA ASN A 98 5.40 10.19 -2.96
C ASN A 98 4.07 9.78 -3.57
N LEU A 99 3.58 10.55 -4.54
CA LEU A 99 2.30 10.28 -5.21
C LEU A 99 2.35 8.97 -5.99
N VAL A 100 3.37 8.80 -6.83
CA VAL A 100 3.57 7.57 -7.62
C VAL A 100 3.63 6.34 -6.71
N SER A 101 4.39 6.43 -5.61
CA SER A 101 4.50 5.33 -4.65
C SER A 101 3.18 4.98 -3.97
N CYS A 102 2.35 5.96 -3.63
CA CYS A 102 1.03 5.74 -3.05
C CYS A 102 0.11 4.98 -4.01
N TYR A 103 -0.01 5.45 -5.22
CA TYR A 103 -0.89 4.83 -6.22
C TYR A 103 -0.41 3.44 -6.65
N ARG A 104 0.91 3.25 -6.89
CA ARG A 104 1.41 1.93 -7.26
C ARG A 104 1.25 0.91 -6.14
N THR A 105 1.40 1.35 -4.88
CA THR A 105 1.22 0.46 -3.72
C THR A 105 -0.25 0.13 -3.50
N GLY A 106 -1.14 1.10 -3.61
CA GLY A 106 -2.58 0.89 -3.56
C GLY A 106 -3.11 0.04 -4.72
N ALA A 107 -2.44 0.04 -5.87
CA ALA A 107 -2.81 -0.78 -7.01
C ALA A 107 -2.58 -2.29 -6.82
N ILE A 108 -1.61 -2.70 -5.98
CA ILE A 108 -1.31 -4.12 -5.72
C ILE A 108 -2.53 -4.86 -5.15
N PRO A 109 -3.20 -4.38 -4.09
CA PRO A 109 -4.44 -5.00 -3.62
C PRO A 109 -5.56 -5.00 -4.66
N GLY A 110 -5.63 -4.01 -5.52
CA GLY A 110 -6.56 -4.01 -6.64
C GLY A 110 -6.32 -5.17 -7.63
N VAL A 111 -5.04 -5.48 -7.92
CA VAL A 111 -4.71 -6.68 -8.72
C VAL A 111 -5.15 -7.94 -7.99
N GLY A 112 -4.90 -8.05 -6.68
CA GLY A 112 -5.37 -9.17 -5.88
C GLY A 112 -6.90 -9.32 -5.97
N ALA A 113 -7.64 -8.23 -5.76
CA ALA A 113 -9.10 -8.24 -5.82
C ALA A 113 -9.63 -8.63 -7.21
N LYS A 114 -8.99 -8.21 -8.29
CA LYS A 114 -9.36 -8.57 -9.66
C LYS A 114 -9.47 -10.09 -9.87
N TYR A 115 -8.61 -10.86 -9.22
CA TYR A 115 -8.53 -12.32 -9.40
C TYR A 115 -9.16 -13.12 -8.26
N LEU A 116 -9.24 -12.56 -7.06
CA LEU A 116 -9.62 -13.27 -5.83
C LEU A 116 -10.95 -12.82 -5.25
N ALA A 117 -11.36 -11.56 -5.45
CA ALA A 117 -12.63 -11.09 -4.93
C ALA A 117 -13.81 -11.69 -5.72
N ARG A 118 -14.92 -11.86 -5.02
CA ARG A 118 -16.16 -12.28 -5.65
C ARG A 118 -16.67 -11.18 -6.59
N LYS A 119 -17.23 -11.57 -7.71
CA LYS A 119 -17.76 -10.63 -8.72
C LYS A 119 -18.98 -9.84 -8.27
N ASP A 120 -19.63 -10.32 -7.22
CA ASP A 120 -20.80 -9.70 -6.58
C ASP A 120 -20.46 -8.94 -5.30
N SER A 121 -19.17 -8.72 -5.00
CA SER A 121 -18.73 -7.93 -3.85
C SER A 121 -19.33 -6.53 -3.86
N GLU A 122 -20.00 -6.14 -2.77
CA GLU A 122 -20.71 -4.87 -2.60
C GLU A 122 -20.13 -4.01 -1.47
N THR A 123 -19.46 -4.65 -0.49
CA THR A 123 -18.93 -3.99 0.71
C THR A 123 -17.44 -4.16 0.84
N VAL A 124 -16.72 -3.05 0.97
CA VAL A 124 -15.29 -3.03 1.28
C VAL A 124 -15.03 -2.36 2.62
N THR A 125 -14.14 -2.96 3.42
CA THR A 125 -13.68 -2.37 4.68
C THR A 125 -12.26 -1.88 4.57
N ILE A 126 -12.03 -0.63 4.99
CA ILE A 126 -10.71 0.01 5.09
C ILE A 126 -10.35 0.22 6.55
N ILE A 127 -9.34 -0.50 7.03
CA ILE A 127 -8.77 -0.32 8.37
C ILE A 127 -7.52 0.52 8.24
N GLY A 128 -7.60 1.79 8.65
CA GLY A 128 -6.57 2.79 8.45
C GLY A 128 -6.88 3.76 7.31
N PRO A 129 -7.64 4.86 7.57
CA PRO A 129 -8.13 5.82 6.58
C PRO A 129 -7.07 6.80 6.07
N GLY A 130 -5.80 6.38 6.05
CA GLY A 130 -4.68 7.16 5.55
C GLY A 130 -4.59 7.18 4.02
N VAL A 131 -3.47 7.72 3.50
CA VAL A 131 -3.22 7.77 2.05
C VAL A 131 -3.29 6.39 1.41
N MET A 132 -2.73 5.36 2.08
CA MET A 132 -2.78 4.00 1.58
C MET A 132 -4.19 3.43 1.50
N GLY A 133 -5.02 3.65 2.54
CA GLY A 133 -6.43 3.22 2.52
C GLY A 133 -7.22 3.83 1.37
N ARG A 134 -6.98 5.11 1.07
CA ARG A 134 -7.62 5.81 -0.06
C ARG A 134 -7.21 5.25 -1.41
N THR A 135 -5.92 5.04 -1.64
CA THR A 135 -5.43 4.50 -2.91
C THR A 135 -5.82 3.04 -3.12
N CYS A 136 -5.89 2.25 -2.04
CA CYS A 136 -6.43 0.89 -2.09
C CYS A 136 -7.92 0.89 -2.45
N LEU A 137 -8.71 1.78 -1.83
CA LEU A 137 -10.13 1.92 -2.16
C LEU A 137 -10.33 2.22 -3.65
N LEU A 138 -9.64 3.22 -4.20
CA LEU A 138 -9.70 3.52 -5.64
C LEU A 138 -9.38 2.32 -6.52
N ALA A 139 -8.39 1.52 -6.12
CA ALA A 139 -8.01 0.33 -6.85
C ALA A 139 -9.09 -0.76 -6.79
N PHE A 140 -9.73 -0.98 -5.63
CA PHE A 140 -10.87 -1.91 -5.52
C PHE A 140 -12.04 -1.46 -6.37
N LEU A 141 -12.41 -0.19 -6.31
CA LEU A 141 -13.52 0.37 -7.10
C LEU A 141 -13.29 0.23 -8.61
N SER A 142 -12.03 0.25 -9.06
CA SER A 142 -11.70 0.08 -10.47
C SER A 142 -11.86 -1.35 -10.99
N VAL A 143 -11.85 -2.36 -10.11
CA VAL A 143 -11.91 -3.79 -10.49
C VAL A 143 -13.15 -4.51 -9.95
N CYS A 144 -13.82 -3.95 -8.95
CA CYS A 144 -15.04 -4.47 -8.34
C CYS A 144 -16.15 -3.41 -8.46
N PRO A 145 -16.80 -3.28 -9.62
CA PRO A 145 -17.71 -2.17 -9.91
C PRO A 145 -19.02 -2.20 -9.11
N LYS A 146 -19.36 -3.30 -8.46
CA LYS A 146 -20.55 -3.43 -7.62
C LYS A 146 -20.37 -2.93 -6.19
N ILE A 147 -19.15 -2.54 -5.80
CA ILE A 147 -18.93 -1.96 -4.48
C ILE A 147 -19.63 -0.60 -4.38
N THR A 148 -20.60 -0.53 -3.48
CA THR A 148 -21.39 0.68 -3.18
C THR A 148 -21.28 1.09 -1.71
N THR A 149 -20.77 0.22 -0.86
CA THR A 149 -20.63 0.47 0.58
C THR A 149 -19.16 0.40 0.98
N VAL A 150 -18.69 1.40 1.70
CA VAL A 150 -17.38 1.39 2.34
C VAL A 150 -17.52 1.52 3.86
N LYS A 151 -16.96 0.56 4.59
CA LYS A 151 -16.76 0.63 6.02
C LYS A 151 -15.38 1.13 6.33
N VAL A 152 -15.24 1.99 7.33
CA VAL A 152 -13.94 2.54 7.70
C VAL A 152 -13.70 2.50 9.19
N LYS A 153 -12.52 2.02 9.59
CA LYS A 153 -12.05 2.05 10.96
C LYS A 153 -10.73 2.79 11.05
N GLY A 154 -10.66 3.77 11.95
CA GLY A 154 -9.48 4.56 12.24
C GLY A 154 -9.44 4.99 13.70
N ARG A 155 -8.27 5.47 14.18
CA ARG A 155 -8.11 5.92 15.56
C ARG A 155 -8.37 7.42 15.75
N GLY A 156 -8.22 8.22 14.69
CA GLY A 156 -8.30 9.69 14.80
C GLY A 156 -9.46 10.27 14.00
N GLN A 157 -10.31 11.06 14.64
CA GLN A 157 -11.48 11.71 14.01
C GLN A 157 -11.09 12.54 12.79
N ARG A 158 -9.97 13.28 12.85
CA ARG A 158 -9.48 14.07 11.70
C ARG A 158 -9.21 13.19 10.47
N SER A 159 -8.66 11.99 10.65
CA SER A 159 -8.35 11.11 9.53
C SER A 159 -9.60 10.41 8.98
N LEU A 160 -10.57 10.12 9.83
CA LEU A 160 -11.87 9.58 9.44
C LEU A 160 -12.64 10.61 8.61
N HIS A 161 -12.82 11.83 9.14
CA HIS A 161 -13.47 12.92 8.40
C HIS A 161 -12.81 13.19 7.04
N ALA A 162 -11.47 13.27 7.01
CA ALA A 162 -10.75 13.47 5.77
C ALA A 162 -10.88 12.29 4.78
N PHE A 163 -11.19 11.09 5.26
CA PHE A 163 -11.49 9.93 4.43
C PHE A 163 -12.92 10.02 3.87
N GLU A 164 -13.90 10.41 4.67
CA GLU A 164 -15.28 10.61 4.23
C GLU A 164 -15.36 11.69 3.13
N GLU A 165 -14.69 12.82 3.32
CA GLU A 165 -14.60 13.88 2.30
C GLU A 165 -13.92 13.39 1.01
N PHE A 166 -12.87 12.58 1.14
CA PHE A 166 -12.23 11.96 0.00
C PHE A 166 -13.18 11.03 -0.75
N VAL A 167 -13.93 10.17 -0.04
CA VAL A 167 -14.90 9.25 -0.67
C VAL A 167 -15.99 10.03 -1.39
N LYS A 168 -16.55 11.03 -0.75
CA LYS A 168 -17.58 11.89 -1.33
C LYS A 168 -17.11 12.56 -2.62
N LYS A 169 -15.85 13.00 -2.67
CA LYS A 169 -15.31 13.73 -3.81
C LYS A 169 -14.84 12.80 -4.94
N GLU A 170 -14.14 11.71 -4.60
CA GLU A 170 -13.38 10.92 -5.58
C GLU A 170 -14.02 9.56 -5.90
N CYS A 171 -15.06 9.15 -5.14
CA CYS A 171 -15.68 7.83 -5.27
C CYS A 171 -17.19 7.91 -5.49
N PRO A 172 -17.66 8.47 -6.63
CA PRO A 172 -19.09 8.76 -6.86
C PRO A 172 -19.98 7.50 -6.85
N GLN A 173 -19.42 6.30 -7.05
CA GLN A 173 -20.17 5.04 -6.99
C GLN A 173 -20.50 4.60 -5.56
N ILE A 174 -19.82 5.15 -4.53
CA ILE A 174 -20.10 4.82 -3.14
C ILE A 174 -21.36 5.54 -2.68
N GLN A 175 -22.35 4.77 -2.29
CA GLN A 175 -23.64 5.24 -1.78
C GLN A 175 -23.62 5.38 -0.26
N GLN A 176 -22.82 4.55 0.43
CA GLN A 176 -22.77 4.53 1.89
C GLN A 176 -21.34 4.46 2.42
N VAL A 177 -21.04 5.35 3.38
CA VAL A 177 -19.83 5.33 4.20
C VAL A 177 -20.23 5.05 5.65
N ILE A 178 -19.67 3.99 6.23
CA ILE A 178 -19.95 3.57 7.60
C ILE A 178 -18.67 3.69 8.42
N VAL A 179 -18.65 4.64 9.35
CA VAL A 179 -17.57 4.74 10.35
C VAL A 179 -17.84 3.77 11.47
N CYS A 180 -16.94 2.80 11.67
CA CYS A 180 -17.10 1.74 12.65
C CYS A 180 -16.40 2.05 13.96
N ASP A 181 -17.06 1.78 15.07
CA ASP A 181 -16.52 2.01 16.41
C ASP A 181 -15.65 0.84 16.91
N SER A 182 -15.92 -0.37 16.43
CA SER A 182 -15.15 -1.55 16.76
C SER A 182 -14.55 -2.23 15.54
N MET A 183 -13.58 -3.13 15.76
CA MET A 183 -12.99 -3.93 14.71
C MET A 183 -13.98 -5.01 14.22
N GLU A 184 -14.74 -5.56 15.14
CA GLU A 184 -15.78 -6.56 14.88
C GLU A 184 -16.86 -6.00 13.95
N GLU A 185 -17.34 -4.79 14.22
CA GLU A 185 -18.29 -4.08 13.36
C GLU A 185 -17.71 -3.82 11.97
N ALA A 186 -16.44 -3.39 11.90
CA ALA A 186 -15.78 -3.09 10.65
C ALA A 186 -15.67 -4.31 9.74
N VAL A 187 -15.36 -5.49 10.27
CA VAL A 187 -15.13 -6.70 9.47
C VAL A 187 -16.39 -7.54 9.21
N LYS A 188 -17.40 -7.37 10.04
CA LYS A 188 -18.66 -8.10 9.89
C LYS A 188 -19.33 -7.77 8.55
N ASP A 189 -19.79 -8.79 7.83
CA ASP A 189 -20.51 -8.66 6.55
C ASP A 189 -19.76 -7.83 5.49
N SER A 190 -18.43 -7.91 5.48
CA SER A 190 -17.58 -7.28 4.48
C SER A 190 -17.09 -8.31 3.46
N ASP A 191 -17.10 -7.95 2.20
CA ASP A 191 -16.63 -8.81 1.10
C ASP A 191 -15.13 -8.71 0.91
N ILE A 192 -14.58 -7.50 1.13
CA ILE A 192 -13.15 -7.22 1.03
C ILE A 192 -12.72 -6.45 2.28
N ILE A 193 -11.65 -6.90 2.94
CA ILE A 193 -11.08 -6.22 4.09
C ILE A 193 -9.63 -5.84 3.76
N CYS A 194 -9.34 -4.54 3.85
CA CYS A 194 -8.01 -3.98 3.58
C CYS A 194 -7.45 -3.31 4.83
N VAL A 195 -6.34 -3.82 5.34
CA VAL A 195 -5.65 -3.28 6.51
C VAL A 195 -4.44 -2.47 6.08
N THR A 196 -4.48 -1.17 6.31
CA THR A 196 -3.40 -0.21 6.00
C THR A 196 -2.94 0.56 7.24
N SER A 197 -3.36 0.12 8.42
CA SER A 197 -2.96 0.72 9.68
C SER A 197 -1.54 0.32 10.07
N THR A 198 -0.89 1.16 10.88
CA THR A 198 0.42 0.87 11.48
C THR A 198 0.31 0.11 12.81
N ALA A 199 -0.80 -0.59 13.04
CA ALA A 199 -1.00 -1.36 14.26
C ALA A 199 -0.02 -2.53 14.38
N PRO A 200 0.39 -2.90 15.60
CA PRO A 200 1.22 -4.07 15.84
C PRO A 200 0.57 -5.35 15.28
N VAL A 201 1.40 -6.26 14.78
CA VAL A 201 0.96 -7.53 14.15
C VAL A 201 0.02 -8.34 15.05
N LYS A 202 0.23 -8.29 16.38
CA LYS A 202 -0.59 -8.99 17.36
C LYS A 202 -2.06 -8.57 17.33
N GLU A 203 -2.36 -7.28 17.09
CA GLU A 203 -3.74 -6.79 16.98
C GLU A 203 -4.41 -7.24 15.68
N ILE A 204 -3.62 -7.43 14.62
CA ILE A 204 -4.12 -7.82 13.29
C ILE A 204 -4.40 -9.34 13.23
N SER A 205 -3.61 -10.17 13.92
CA SER A 205 -3.80 -11.63 13.94
C SER A 205 -5.12 -12.06 14.59
N HIS A 206 -5.69 -11.25 15.48
CA HIS A 206 -7.00 -11.53 16.09
C HIS A 206 -8.18 -11.32 15.12
N ILE A 207 -8.01 -10.55 14.05
CA ILE A 207 -9.06 -10.31 13.05
C ILE A 207 -9.41 -11.62 12.33
N SER A 208 -8.42 -12.42 11.96
CA SER A 208 -8.64 -13.68 11.23
C SER A 208 -9.24 -14.79 12.07
N GLN A 209 -9.05 -14.77 13.40
CA GLN A 209 -9.57 -15.79 14.31
C GLN A 209 -10.99 -15.52 14.80
N LYS A 210 -11.38 -14.24 14.91
CA LYS A 210 -12.69 -13.85 15.43
C LYS A 210 -13.78 -13.67 14.37
N THR A 211 -13.40 -13.56 13.12
CA THR A 211 -14.35 -13.31 12.02
C THR A 211 -15.12 -14.55 11.61
N GLY A 212 -15.44 -15.50 12.43
CA GLY A 212 -16.27 -16.69 12.17
C GLY A 212 -17.36 -16.53 11.08
N SER A 213 -17.19 -15.59 10.17
CA SER A 213 -17.98 -15.33 8.99
C SER A 213 -17.80 -16.49 8.02
N LYS A 214 -18.82 -17.34 7.93
CA LYS A 214 -18.92 -18.44 6.95
C LYS A 214 -18.82 -17.99 5.48
N LYS A 215 -18.63 -16.71 5.20
CA LYS A 215 -18.58 -16.11 3.84
C LYS A 215 -17.21 -15.63 3.39
N VAL A 216 -16.21 -15.57 4.25
CA VAL A 216 -14.85 -15.19 3.85
C VAL A 216 -14.15 -16.42 3.33
N HIS A 217 -14.23 -16.66 2.03
CA HIS A 217 -13.44 -17.67 1.34
C HIS A 217 -12.09 -17.08 0.95
N SER A 218 -11.05 -17.63 1.56
CA SER A 218 -9.63 -17.39 1.38
C SER A 218 -9.06 -16.08 1.95
N SER A 219 -8.37 -16.21 3.07
CA SER A 219 -7.43 -15.21 3.55
C SER A 219 -6.12 -15.33 2.78
N VAL A 220 -5.83 -14.40 1.90
CA VAL A 220 -4.46 -14.23 1.41
C VAL A 220 -3.79 -13.18 2.29
N CYS A 221 -3.15 -13.66 3.36
CA CYS A 221 -2.31 -12.82 4.19
C CYS A 221 -0.97 -12.61 3.47
N HIS A 222 -0.84 -11.55 2.68
CA HIS A 222 0.44 -11.16 2.11
C HIS A 222 0.96 -9.93 2.84
N ARG A 223 1.97 -10.13 3.65
CA ARG A 223 2.69 -9.07 4.36
C ARG A 223 3.66 -8.39 3.41
N LEU A 224 3.15 -7.55 2.53
CA LEU A 224 3.96 -6.61 1.79
C LEU A 224 3.89 -5.26 2.52
N HIS A 225 4.90 -4.97 3.35
CA HIS A 225 5.10 -3.66 4.00
C HIS A 225 3.90 -3.16 4.85
N GLY A 226 3.26 -4.02 5.62
CA GLY A 226 2.19 -3.62 6.52
C GLY A 226 0.79 -3.57 5.89
N LEU A 227 0.62 -4.10 4.70
CA LEU A 227 -0.67 -4.24 4.04
C LEU A 227 -1.16 -5.68 4.20
N MET A 228 -2.33 -5.85 4.76
CA MET A 228 -3.04 -7.15 4.85
C MET A 228 -4.39 -7.02 4.13
N MET A 229 -4.72 -8.03 3.34
CA MET A 229 -6.01 -8.14 2.68
C MET A 229 -6.65 -9.49 2.99
N ILE A 230 -7.96 -9.47 3.12
CA ILE A 230 -8.82 -10.65 3.28
C ILE A 230 -9.93 -10.50 2.24
N PHE A 231 -10.12 -11.54 1.45
CA PHE A 231 -11.16 -11.60 0.42
C PHE A 231 -12.19 -12.66 0.78
#